data_703b7c09efea07636dc4148df040da25
#
_entry.id   703b7c09efea07636dc4148df040da25
#
_cell.length_a   1.000
_cell.length_b   1.000
_cell.length_c   1.000
_cell.angle_alpha   90.00
_cell.angle_beta   90.00
_cell.angle_gamma   90.00
#
_symmetry.space_group_name_H-M   'P 1'
#
loop_
_entity.id
_entity.type
_entity.pdbx_description
1 polymer ?
#
loop_
_entity_poly.entity_id
_entity_poly.type
_entity_poly.pdbx_seq_one_letter_code
_entity_poly.pdbx_strand_id
1 'polypeptide(L)'
;GMNLKAIREVGLLDEENFGKGYGEENDWCQRAIAAGYENVHVDNLFVYHKHGGSFPSEEKQRLLKEHSDALLRKHPDYNKDTADYCRRDPLRPVRLYVEMKLLNKKLDVPTIVAFDHDLGGGATAYLVEKRRLALREGYRFVTIRYNIVSNRFYFTYQYKQYEMEFFANDLETALGELMRVDEIWINELVTYQNLYGTLERILRLKREQGAKILMLLHDFFALCPAVNLIDAKGKYCGVPSCDVCDKCVPDNRSNACTEYGSGTLWRTKFREFLSNCDEIRAFSDDTAKLFKRAYPDVYNLHVIPHAPHYLPAVEKNKKTTETFNIGLIGVLCYKKGLEVVKALAGYIEENELNIRLRLIGTSDEEIESPVFSQTGRYTREEIPRLTLEQDIDMFLIPSVWPETFSYTTSEIISMGFPVAVLPVGAPVERVKRYAKGLVLKDEQPENIVEEMISLWKTLGGSELPVEKRRLLFAGEEISFASRYRVEHFREQLIL
;
A
#
# COMPACT_ATOMS: atom_id res chain seq x y z
N GLY A 1 8.34 -9.68 43.77
CA GLY A 1 8.15 -9.80 45.24
C GLY A 1 7.05 -10.83 45.52
N MET A 2 7.21 -11.51 46.65
CA MET A 2 6.23 -12.52 47.10
C MET A 2 5.57 -12.02 48.38
N ASN A 3 4.27 -12.23 48.53
CA ASN A 3 3.53 -11.91 49.74
C ASN A 3 3.86 -12.90 50.87
N LEU A 4 4.26 -12.43 52.03
CA LEU A 4 4.63 -13.30 53.19
C LEU A 4 3.47 -14.21 53.67
N LYS A 5 2.23 -13.75 53.55
CA LYS A 5 1.07 -14.56 53.89
C LYS A 5 0.93 -15.70 52.87
N ALA A 6 1.06 -15.41 51.56
CA ALA A 6 1.05 -16.42 50.52
C ALA A 6 2.17 -17.44 50.69
N ILE A 7 3.39 -17.01 51.06
CA ILE A 7 4.51 -17.93 51.33
C ILE A 7 4.20 -18.88 52.49
N ARG A 8 3.55 -18.39 53.56
CA ARG A 8 3.17 -19.23 54.69
C ARG A 8 2.09 -20.24 54.38
N GLU A 9 1.20 -19.93 53.47
CA GLU A 9 0.07 -20.80 53.05
C GLU A 9 0.48 -21.77 51.91
N VAL A 10 1.20 -21.29 50.92
CA VAL A 10 1.61 -22.07 49.72
C VAL A 10 2.89 -22.88 49.99
N GLY A 11 3.71 -22.45 50.92
CA GLY A 11 5.04 -23.02 51.19
C GLY A 11 6.17 -22.32 50.43
N LEU A 12 7.37 -22.86 50.61
CA LEU A 12 8.57 -22.37 49.92
C LEU A 12 8.67 -22.90 48.49
N LEU A 13 9.74 -22.50 47.79
CA LEU A 13 10.11 -23.06 46.49
C LEU A 13 10.38 -24.57 46.60
N ASP A 14 10.01 -25.33 45.58
CA ASP A 14 10.16 -26.78 45.55
C ASP A 14 11.58 -27.18 45.15
N GLU A 15 12.47 -27.31 46.09
CA GLU A 15 13.87 -27.69 45.89
C GLU A 15 14.04 -29.18 45.50
N GLU A 16 13.06 -30.03 45.82
CA GLU A 16 13.14 -31.47 45.48
C GLU A 16 12.99 -31.71 43.98
N ASN A 17 12.10 -30.97 43.33
CA ASN A 17 11.83 -31.15 41.88
C ASN A 17 12.64 -30.19 41.01
N PHE A 18 13.08 -29.01 41.54
CA PHE A 18 13.72 -27.97 40.71
C PHE A 18 15.14 -27.60 41.16
N GLY A 19 15.63 -28.15 42.27
CA GLY A 19 17.03 -28.12 42.72
C GLY A 19 17.78 -26.79 42.48
N LYS A 20 18.63 -26.82 41.45
CA LYS A 20 19.52 -25.70 41.14
C LYS A 20 18.89 -24.50 40.40
N GLY A 21 17.57 -24.48 40.17
CA GLY A 21 16.89 -23.40 39.50
C GLY A 21 16.27 -23.77 38.13
N TYR A 22 15.52 -22.86 37.56
CA TYR A 22 14.67 -22.97 36.38
C TYR A 22 13.39 -23.79 36.59
N GLY A 23 12.32 -23.12 36.94
CA GLY A 23 10.96 -23.67 37.07
C GLY A 23 10.40 -23.61 38.47
N GLU A 24 11.22 -23.41 39.48
CA GLU A 24 10.80 -23.29 40.86
C GLU A 24 9.86 -22.10 41.14
N GLU A 25 10.14 -20.96 40.51
CA GLU A 25 9.28 -19.77 40.59
C GLU A 25 7.97 -19.99 39.81
N ASN A 26 8.02 -20.69 38.67
CA ASN A 26 6.85 -21.02 37.90
C ASN A 26 5.91 -21.98 38.62
N ASP A 27 6.48 -23.02 39.27
CA ASP A 27 5.74 -23.93 40.13
C ASP A 27 5.09 -23.18 41.30
N TRP A 28 5.86 -22.32 41.96
CA TRP A 28 5.34 -21.55 43.10
C TRP A 28 4.18 -20.64 42.69
N CYS A 29 4.30 -19.97 41.55
CA CYS A 29 3.25 -19.15 40.99
C CYS A 29 1.97 -19.96 40.67
N GLN A 30 2.11 -21.16 40.14
CA GLN A 30 0.95 -22.04 39.87
C GLN A 30 0.30 -22.54 41.16
N ARG A 31 1.09 -22.90 42.17
CA ARG A 31 0.54 -23.26 43.48
C ARG A 31 -0.15 -22.08 44.17
N ALA A 32 0.37 -20.86 44.02
CA ALA A 32 -0.26 -19.66 44.56
C ALA A 32 -1.60 -19.39 43.88
N ILE A 33 -1.70 -19.55 42.54
CA ILE A 33 -2.96 -19.44 41.80
C ILE A 33 -3.97 -20.49 42.29
N ALA A 34 -3.54 -21.73 42.45
CA ALA A 34 -4.41 -22.81 42.98
C ALA A 34 -4.90 -22.55 44.42
N ALA A 35 -4.11 -21.81 45.23
CA ALA A 35 -4.50 -21.36 46.55
C ALA A 35 -5.35 -20.06 46.58
N GLY A 36 -5.76 -19.54 45.42
CA GLY A 36 -6.61 -18.35 45.26
C GLY A 36 -5.88 -17.02 45.29
N TYR A 37 -4.55 -17.02 45.15
CA TYR A 37 -3.76 -15.80 44.98
C TYR A 37 -3.65 -15.41 43.50
N GLU A 38 -3.35 -14.14 43.24
CA GLU A 38 -3.12 -13.61 41.89
C GLU A 38 -1.63 -13.26 41.67
N ASN A 39 -1.12 -13.59 40.49
CA ASN A 39 0.18 -13.08 40.07
C ASN A 39 -0.04 -11.76 39.35
N VAL A 40 0.56 -10.69 39.88
CA VAL A 40 0.39 -9.32 39.38
C VAL A 40 1.66 -8.86 38.67
N HIS A 41 1.55 -8.41 37.45
CA HIS A 41 2.63 -7.70 36.79
C HIS A 41 2.65 -6.24 37.26
N VAL A 42 3.81 -5.81 37.78
CA VAL A 42 4.01 -4.43 38.25
C VAL A 42 4.62 -3.61 37.11
N ASP A 43 3.80 -2.84 36.43
CA ASP A 43 4.15 -2.13 35.19
C ASP A 43 4.97 -0.85 35.39
N ASN A 44 5.02 -0.33 36.62
CA ASN A 44 5.79 0.84 36.98
C ASN A 44 7.10 0.52 37.71
N LEU A 45 7.51 -0.76 37.78
CA LEU A 45 8.75 -1.22 38.39
C LEU A 45 9.67 -1.86 37.34
N PHE A 46 10.83 -1.25 37.14
CA PHE A 46 11.87 -1.83 36.28
C PHE A 46 12.96 -2.50 37.14
N VAL A 47 13.25 -3.78 36.81
CA VAL A 47 14.34 -4.54 37.41
C VAL A 47 15.32 -4.95 36.31
N TYR A 48 16.55 -4.46 36.40
CA TYR A 48 17.61 -4.88 35.48
C TYR A 48 18.12 -6.28 35.86
N HIS A 49 18.07 -7.21 34.91
CA HIS A 49 18.60 -8.55 35.05
C HIS A 49 19.63 -8.85 33.95
N LYS A 50 20.89 -9.09 34.35
CA LYS A 50 21.97 -9.47 33.44
C LYS A 50 21.88 -10.97 33.13
N HIS A 51 21.36 -11.28 31.95
CA HIS A 51 21.25 -12.68 31.52
C HIS A 51 22.61 -13.38 31.31
N GLY A 52 22.66 -14.69 31.58
CA GLY A 52 23.78 -15.57 31.21
C GLY A 52 24.86 -15.78 32.26
N GLY A 53 24.65 -15.37 33.53
CA GLY A 53 25.67 -15.45 34.57
C GLY A 53 25.71 -16.71 35.42
N SER A 54 24.65 -17.55 35.45
CA SER A 54 24.50 -18.54 36.51
C SER A 54 24.98 -19.96 36.15
N PHE A 55 24.93 -20.38 34.88
CA PHE A 55 25.30 -21.74 34.48
C PHE A 55 25.93 -21.79 33.08
N PRO A 56 26.86 -22.78 32.82
CA PRO A 56 27.31 -23.11 31.46
C PRO A 56 26.13 -23.45 30.54
N SER A 57 26.25 -23.19 29.24
CA SER A 57 25.16 -23.36 28.26
C SER A 57 24.58 -24.78 28.19
N GLU A 58 25.40 -25.80 28.36
CA GLU A 58 24.97 -27.23 28.31
C GLU A 58 24.19 -27.62 29.57
N GLU A 59 24.68 -27.25 30.75
CA GLU A 59 23.98 -27.49 31.99
C GLU A 59 22.64 -26.75 32.06
N LYS A 60 22.61 -25.53 31.57
CA LYS A 60 21.36 -24.74 31.43
C LYS A 60 20.32 -25.47 30.56
N GLN A 61 20.71 -25.96 29.40
CA GLN A 61 19.77 -26.64 28.50
C GLN A 61 19.24 -27.94 29.14
N ARG A 62 20.09 -28.69 29.84
CA ARG A 62 19.68 -29.90 30.55
C ARG A 62 18.66 -29.56 31.64
N LEU A 63 18.96 -28.59 32.52
CA LEU A 63 18.06 -28.19 33.57
C LEU A 63 16.72 -27.66 33.07
N LEU A 64 16.73 -26.84 32.00
CA LEU A 64 15.51 -26.35 31.38
C LEU A 64 14.62 -27.49 30.87
N LYS A 65 15.19 -28.52 30.29
CA LYS A 65 14.43 -29.69 29.80
C LYS A 65 13.87 -30.52 30.94
N GLU A 66 14.71 -30.91 31.90
CA GLU A 66 14.33 -31.77 33.04
C GLU A 66 13.25 -31.07 33.90
N HIS A 67 13.39 -29.77 34.15
CA HIS A 67 12.47 -29.02 34.96
C HIS A 67 11.20 -28.62 34.22
N SER A 68 11.25 -28.42 32.89
CA SER A 68 10.04 -28.30 32.06
C SER A 68 9.14 -29.52 32.16
N ASP A 69 9.73 -30.73 32.10
CA ASP A 69 8.98 -31.97 32.23
C ASP A 69 8.40 -32.13 33.65
N ALA A 70 9.14 -31.74 34.69
CA ALA A 70 8.66 -31.72 36.06
C ALA A 70 7.50 -30.75 36.26
N LEU A 71 7.62 -29.53 35.70
CA LEU A 71 6.61 -28.50 35.76
C LEU A 71 5.30 -28.94 35.10
N LEU A 72 5.36 -29.52 33.91
CA LEU A 72 4.19 -30.00 33.19
C LEU A 72 3.52 -31.24 33.86
N ARG A 73 4.27 -32.08 34.53
CA ARG A 73 3.67 -33.18 35.34
C ARG A 73 2.86 -32.61 36.52
N LYS A 74 3.33 -31.52 37.15
CA LYS A 74 2.63 -30.86 38.26
C LYS A 74 1.50 -29.94 37.84
N HIS A 75 1.69 -29.25 36.68
CA HIS A 75 0.79 -28.23 36.13
C HIS A 75 0.54 -28.49 34.63
N PRO A 76 -0.32 -29.42 34.25
CA PRO A 76 -0.53 -29.83 32.85
C PRO A 76 -0.93 -28.69 31.90
N ASP A 77 -1.68 -27.71 32.39
CA ASP A 77 -2.18 -26.59 31.59
C ASP A 77 -1.19 -25.41 31.46
N TYR A 78 -0.03 -25.46 32.14
CA TYR A 78 0.94 -24.36 32.19
C TYR A 78 1.35 -23.84 30.81
N ASN A 79 1.71 -24.73 29.87
CA ASN A 79 2.14 -24.32 28.54
C ASN A 79 0.99 -23.70 27.75
N LYS A 80 -0.24 -24.17 27.90
CA LYS A 80 -1.42 -23.62 27.27
C LYS A 80 -1.70 -22.21 27.79
N ASP A 81 -1.71 -22.05 29.11
CA ASP A 81 -2.01 -20.77 29.77
C ASP A 81 -0.97 -19.69 29.43
N THR A 82 0.33 -20.08 29.44
CA THR A 82 1.43 -19.18 29.04
C THR A 82 1.36 -18.82 27.57
N ALA A 83 1.06 -19.78 26.68
CA ALA A 83 0.89 -19.52 25.25
C ALA A 83 -0.31 -18.58 24.99
N ASP A 84 -1.42 -18.78 25.70
CA ASP A 84 -2.59 -17.92 25.60
C ASP A 84 -2.33 -16.50 26.15
N TYR A 85 -1.57 -16.37 27.24
CA TYR A 85 -1.11 -15.08 27.75
C TYR A 85 -0.20 -14.37 26.74
N CYS A 86 0.80 -15.05 26.19
CA CYS A 86 1.71 -14.50 25.20
C CYS A 86 0.97 -14.08 23.90
N ARG A 87 -0.04 -14.84 23.48
CA ARG A 87 -0.86 -14.50 22.31
C ARG A 87 -1.71 -13.27 22.54
N ARG A 88 -2.33 -13.14 23.70
CA ARG A 88 -3.12 -11.95 24.10
C ARG A 88 -2.26 -10.73 24.36
N ASP A 89 -1.04 -10.94 24.83
CA ASP A 89 -0.06 -9.90 25.14
C ASP A 89 -0.65 -8.64 25.83
N PRO A 90 -1.26 -8.75 27.00
CA PRO A 90 -1.99 -7.65 27.63
C PRO A 90 -1.10 -6.47 28.03
N LEU A 91 0.22 -6.67 28.09
CA LEU A 91 1.19 -5.64 28.40
C LEU A 91 1.75 -4.92 27.19
N ARG A 92 1.38 -5.33 26.00
CA ARG A 92 1.84 -4.68 24.75
C ARG A 92 1.60 -3.17 24.74
N PRO A 93 0.44 -2.64 25.15
CA PRO A 93 0.21 -1.19 25.19
C PRO A 93 1.19 -0.45 26.13
N VAL A 94 1.48 -1.03 27.29
CA VAL A 94 2.40 -0.43 28.27
C VAL A 94 3.83 -0.42 27.73
N ARG A 95 4.29 -1.54 27.15
CA ARG A 95 5.63 -1.61 26.53
C ARG A 95 5.76 -0.62 25.39
N LEU A 96 4.78 -0.56 24.49
CA LEU A 96 4.77 0.39 23.38
C LEU A 96 4.81 1.84 23.86
N TYR A 97 4.05 2.17 24.90
CA TYR A 97 4.08 3.50 25.51
C TYR A 97 5.48 3.85 26.02
N VAL A 98 6.12 2.94 26.76
CA VAL A 98 7.49 3.14 27.27
C VAL A 98 8.49 3.26 26.14
N GLU A 99 8.42 2.41 25.13
CA GLU A 99 9.28 2.44 23.96
C GLU A 99 9.11 3.75 23.18
N MET A 100 7.88 4.20 22.96
CA MET A 100 7.61 5.48 22.32
C MET A 100 8.17 6.66 23.11
N LYS A 101 8.03 6.67 24.44
CA LYS A 101 8.63 7.70 25.29
C LYS A 101 10.15 7.70 25.24
N LEU A 102 10.79 6.52 25.19
CA LEU A 102 12.24 6.40 25.05
C LEU A 102 12.73 6.85 23.67
N LEU A 103 12.04 6.46 22.62
CA LEU A 103 12.34 6.87 21.24
C LEU A 103 12.13 8.37 21.05
N ASN A 104 11.10 8.94 21.66
CA ASN A 104 10.83 10.37 21.65
C ASN A 104 11.89 11.20 22.40
N LYS A 105 12.59 10.65 23.40
CA LYS A 105 13.69 11.34 24.11
C LYS A 105 14.95 11.55 23.27
N LYS A 106 15.16 10.81 22.17
CA LYS A 106 16.31 10.97 21.25
C LYS A 106 15.96 11.89 20.07
N LEU A 107 15.72 13.15 20.33
CA LEU A 107 14.70 13.97 19.67
C LEU A 107 15.14 14.97 18.61
N ASP A 108 16.35 14.97 18.12
CA ASP A 108 16.73 15.81 16.97
C ASP A 108 16.50 15.14 15.61
N VAL A 109 15.71 14.07 15.58
CA VAL A 109 15.45 13.30 14.37
C VAL A 109 14.19 13.82 13.69
N PRO A 110 14.28 14.30 12.43
CA PRO A 110 13.12 14.72 11.67
C PRO A 110 12.14 13.56 11.48
N THR A 111 10.85 13.85 11.61
CA THR A 111 9.79 12.84 11.59
C THR A 111 8.80 13.10 10.48
N ILE A 112 8.56 12.09 9.66
CA ILE A 112 7.50 12.04 8.65
C ILE A 112 6.35 11.19 9.19
N VAL A 113 5.12 11.72 9.14
CA VAL A 113 3.90 10.98 9.42
C VAL A 113 3.12 10.82 8.12
N ALA A 114 2.94 9.59 7.68
CA ALA A 114 2.23 9.28 6.46
C ALA A 114 0.86 8.63 6.76
N PHE A 115 -0.19 9.18 6.17
CA PHE A 115 -1.53 8.59 6.18
C PHE A 115 -1.72 7.75 4.94
N ASP A 116 -2.06 6.47 5.12
CA ASP A 116 -2.21 5.49 4.04
C ASP A 116 -3.45 4.61 4.27
N HIS A 117 -3.90 3.93 3.24
CA HIS A 117 -4.94 2.92 3.34
C HIS A 117 -4.37 1.52 3.62
N ASP A 118 -5.24 0.55 3.86
CA ASP A 118 -4.86 -0.85 4.14
C ASP A 118 -5.22 -1.79 2.96
N LEU A 119 -5.33 -1.25 1.75
CA LEU A 119 -5.79 -2.00 0.56
C LEU A 119 -4.63 -2.46 -0.35
N GLY A 120 -3.41 -1.98 -0.11
CA GLY A 120 -2.26 -2.27 -0.98
C GLY A 120 -2.27 -1.52 -2.31
N GLY A 121 -1.61 -2.07 -3.33
CA GLY A 121 -1.57 -1.48 -4.67
C GLY A 121 -0.44 -0.50 -4.91
N GLY A 122 -0.58 0.30 -5.98
CA GLY A 122 0.46 1.22 -6.46
C GLY A 122 0.81 2.33 -5.47
N ALA A 123 -0.16 2.89 -4.78
CA ALA A 123 0.03 3.93 -3.77
C ALA A 123 0.87 3.41 -2.59
N THR A 124 0.53 2.23 -2.07
CA THR A 124 1.31 1.60 -0.99
C THR A 124 2.73 1.25 -1.45
N ALA A 125 2.92 0.75 -2.68
CA ALA A 125 4.24 0.47 -3.24
C ALA A 125 5.11 1.74 -3.33
N TYR A 126 4.52 2.85 -3.75
CA TYR A 126 5.17 4.16 -3.75
C TYR A 126 5.60 4.59 -2.34
N LEU A 127 4.69 4.50 -1.36
CA LEU A 127 4.99 4.88 0.02
C LEU A 127 6.11 4.02 0.62
N VAL A 128 6.11 2.71 0.37
CA VAL A 128 7.16 1.78 0.82
C VAL A 128 8.53 2.21 0.29
N GLU A 129 8.63 2.56 -0.99
CA GLU A 129 9.88 3.02 -1.58
C GLU A 129 10.33 4.38 -0.99
N LYS A 130 9.42 5.34 -0.85
CA LYS A 130 9.72 6.65 -0.25
C LYS A 130 10.11 6.53 1.23
N ARG A 131 9.43 5.68 1.99
CA ARG A 131 9.79 5.36 3.37
C ARG A 131 11.21 4.81 3.48
N ARG A 132 11.57 3.86 2.59
CA ARG A 132 12.92 3.26 2.54
C ARG A 132 14.00 4.33 2.32
N LEU A 133 13.75 5.30 1.45
CA LEU A 133 14.65 6.42 1.20
C LEU A 133 14.75 7.33 2.42
N ALA A 134 13.64 7.75 3.01
CA ALA A 134 13.59 8.60 4.20
C ALA A 134 14.34 7.96 5.39
N LEU A 135 14.16 6.67 5.62
CA LEU A 135 14.88 5.94 6.67
C LEU A 135 16.41 5.92 6.45
N ARG A 136 16.86 5.78 5.18
CA ARG A 136 18.29 5.85 4.83
C ARG A 136 18.90 7.24 5.09
N GLU A 137 18.11 8.28 4.91
CA GLU A 137 18.48 9.66 5.19
C GLU A 137 18.39 10.05 6.67
N GLY A 138 18.01 9.08 7.53
CA GLY A 138 17.97 9.24 8.97
C GLY A 138 16.66 9.79 9.51
N TYR A 139 15.61 9.87 8.69
CA TYR A 139 14.28 10.24 9.17
C TYR A 139 13.67 9.14 10.03
N ARG A 140 12.80 9.53 10.94
CA ARG A 140 11.80 8.68 11.57
C ARG A 140 10.57 8.66 10.68
N PHE A 141 10.00 7.49 10.46
CA PHE A 141 8.82 7.33 9.60
C PHE A 141 7.68 6.66 10.36
N VAL A 142 6.55 7.32 10.42
CA VAL A 142 5.32 6.79 11.04
C VAL A 142 4.27 6.64 9.96
N THR A 143 3.80 5.40 9.74
CA THR A 143 2.68 5.15 8.82
C THR A 143 1.42 4.91 9.62
N ILE A 144 0.36 5.64 9.33
CA ILE A 144 -0.96 5.52 9.94
C ILE A 144 -1.92 4.93 8.90
N ARG A 145 -2.57 3.82 9.24
CA ARG A 145 -3.56 3.15 8.39
C ARG A 145 -4.82 2.89 9.19
N TYR A 146 -5.97 3.09 8.56
CA TYR A 146 -7.24 2.70 9.16
C TYR A 146 -7.72 1.39 8.52
N ASN A 147 -7.94 0.37 9.36
CA ASN A 147 -8.46 -0.91 8.93
C ASN A 147 -9.98 -0.97 9.19
N ILE A 148 -10.76 -1.07 8.12
CA ILE A 148 -12.24 -1.06 8.15
C ILE A 148 -12.78 -2.28 8.88
N VAL A 149 -12.14 -3.44 8.74
CA VAL A 149 -12.64 -4.71 9.31
C VAL A 149 -12.52 -4.71 10.85
N SER A 150 -11.36 -4.27 11.36
CA SER A 150 -11.13 -4.21 12.81
C SER A 150 -11.63 -2.91 13.45
N ASN A 151 -12.01 -1.91 12.64
CA ASN A 151 -12.40 -0.56 13.07
C ASN A 151 -11.35 0.11 13.96
N ARG A 152 -10.07 0.02 13.55
CA ARG A 152 -8.92 0.51 14.31
C ARG A 152 -7.89 1.20 13.44
N PHE A 153 -7.13 2.10 14.04
CA PHE A 153 -5.93 2.66 13.45
C PHE A 153 -4.74 1.76 13.74
N TYR A 154 -3.95 1.48 12.72
CA TYR A 154 -2.67 0.80 12.82
C TYR A 154 -1.56 1.80 12.57
N PHE A 155 -0.57 1.77 13.43
CA PHE A 155 0.58 2.66 13.41
C PHE A 155 1.84 1.82 13.26
N THR A 156 2.57 2.03 12.20
CA THR A 156 3.90 1.46 12.03
C THR A 156 4.91 2.57 12.22
N TYR A 157 5.71 2.44 13.27
CA TYR A 157 6.78 3.37 13.61
C TYR A 157 8.11 2.76 13.21
N GLN A 158 8.92 3.48 12.43
CA GLN A 158 10.22 2.99 11.97
C GLN A 158 11.31 4.04 12.14
N TYR A 159 12.46 3.60 12.64
CA TYR A 159 13.67 4.39 12.73
C TYR A 159 14.90 3.49 12.78
N LYS A 160 15.84 3.64 11.84
CA LYS A 160 16.99 2.74 11.67
C LYS A 160 16.53 1.28 11.55
N GLN A 161 17.00 0.40 12.46
CA GLN A 161 16.61 -1.02 12.55
C GLN A 161 15.36 -1.27 13.41
N TYR A 162 14.84 -0.25 14.06
CA TYR A 162 13.65 -0.39 14.90
C TYR A 162 12.39 -0.27 14.07
N GLU A 163 11.53 -1.26 14.20
CA GLU A 163 10.19 -1.25 13.67
C GLU A 163 9.23 -1.70 14.76
N MET A 164 8.17 -0.93 14.95
CA MET A 164 7.10 -1.24 15.88
C MET A 164 5.76 -1.03 15.22
N GLU A 165 4.85 -1.97 15.44
CA GLU A 165 3.46 -1.82 15.04
C GLU A 165 2.58 -1.84 16.28
N PHE A 166 1.69 -0.89 16.37
CA PHE A 166 0.67 -0.79 17.41
C PHE A 166 -0.66 -0.35 16.81
N PHE A 167 -1.72 -0.45 17.57
CA PHE A 167 -3.04 -0.01 17.17
C PHE A 167 -3.68 0.88 18.25
N ALA A 168 -4.56 1.77 17.80
CA ALA A 168 -5.37 2.61 18.66
C ALA A 168 -6.81 2.64 18.16
N ASN A 169 -7.75 2.90 19.06
CA ASN A 169 -9.15 3.02 18.68
C ASN A 169 -9.46 4.39 18.08
N ASP A 170 -8.62 5.39 18.31
CA ASP A 170 -8.78 6.74 17.82
C ASP A 170 -7.44 7.36 17.41
N LEU A 171 -7.51 8.36 16.53
CA LEU A 171 -6.35 9.04 15.98
C LEU A 171 -5.66 9.94 17.00
N GLU A 172 -6.39 10.50 17.98
CA GLU A 172 -5.84 11.37 19.02
C GLU A 172 -4.85 10.64 19.89
N THR A 173 -5.23 9.45 20.38
CA THR A 173 -4.37 8.61 21.23
C THR A 173 -3.01 8.35 20.57
N ALA A 174 -3.02 8.09 19.27
CA ALA A 174 -1.80 7.76 18.56
C ALA A 174 -0.94 8.99 18.23
N LEU A 175 -1.57 10.09 17.78
CA LEU A 175 -0.87 11.33 17.43
C LEU A 175 -0.39 12.09 18.67
N GLY A 176 -1.09 11.95 19.82
CA GLY A 176 -0.73 12.59 21.08
C GLY A 176 0.63 12.14 21.64
N GLU A 177 1.11 10.96 21.26
CA GLU A 177 2.41 10.43 21.65
C GLU A 177 3.57 10.88 20.74
N LEU A 178 3.28 11.53 19.60
CA LEU A 178 4.30 12.04 18.68
C LEU A 178 4.79 13.41 19.17
N MET A 179 6.03 13.49 19.66
CA MET A 179 6.60 14.74 20.20
C MET A 179 7.12 15.70 19.14
N ARG A 180 7.41 15.22 17.94
CA ARG A 180 7.86 16.03 16.81
C ARG A 180 7.33 15.44 15.50
N VAL A 181 6.73 16.29 14.69
CA VAL A 181 6.31 15.98 13.31
C VAL A 181 6.79 17.13 12.42
N ASP A 182 7.65 16.84 11.47
CA ASP A 182 8.19 17.82 10.52
C ASP A 182 7.42 17.81 9.21
N GLU A 183 6.99 16.62 8.76
CA GLU A 183 6.22 16.45 7.54
C GLU A 183 5.03 15.51 7.76
N ILE A 184 3.93 15.82 7.12
CA ILE A 184 2.70 15.02 7.08
C ILE A 184 2.45 14.66 5.61
N TRP A 185 2.50 13.38 5.27
CA TRP A 185 2.25 12.89 3.93
C TRP A 185 0.87 12.27 3.85
N ILE A 186 0.05 12.76 2.95
CA ILE A 186 -1.25 12.16 2.66
C ILE A 186 -1.07 11.27 1.43
N ASN A 187 -0.84 9.98 1.68
CA ASN A 187 -0.70 9.00 0.62
C ASN A 187 -2.05 8.52 0.14
N GLU A 188 -2.91 8.07 1.07
CA GLU A 188 -4.29 7.65 0.78
C GLU A 188 -5.20 7.83 2.00
N LEU A 189 -6.46 8.20 1.76
CA LEU A 189 -7.48 8.37 2.82
C LEU A 189 -8.75 7.54 2.57
N VAL A 190 -8.77 6.69 1.56
CA VAL A 190 -9.98 5.99 1.08
C VAL A 190 -10.64 5.11 2.14
N THR A 191 -9.86 4.56 3.10
CA THR A 191 -10.42 3.70 4.16
C THR A 191 -10.90 4.44 5.39
N TYR A 192 -10.59 5.75 5.54
CA TYR A 192 -10.89 6.51 6.74
C TYR A 192 -12.38 6.85 6.84
N GLN A 193 -13.08 6.32 7.84
CA GLN A 193 -14.54 6.50 7.99
C GLN A 193 -14.92 7.90 8.43
N ASN A 194 -14.29 8.45 9.49
CA ASN A 194 -14.48 9.85 9.90
C ASN A 194 -13.52 10.74 9.12
N LEU A 195 -13.75 10.87 7.80
CA LEU A 195 -12.84 11.58 6.91
C LEU A 195 -12.69 13.06 7.28
N TYR A 196 -13.80 13.76 7.47
CA TYR A 196 -13.74 15.21 7.77
C TYR A 196 -13.06 15.49 9.11
N GLY A 197 -13.35 14.70 10.13
CA GLY A 197 -12.64 14.77 11.41
C GLY A 197 -11.13 14.44 11.27
N THR A 198 -10.78 13.51 10.39
CA THR A 198 -9.38 13.19 10.07
C THR A 198 -8.69 14.38 9.40
N LEU A 199 -9.30 15.01 8.38
CA LEU A 199 -8.76 16.20 7.73
C LEU A 199 -8.54 17.36 8.74
N GLU A 200 -9.52 17.63 9.59
CA GLU A 200 -9.42 18.64 10.66
C GLU A 200 -8.29 18.32 11.65
N ARG A 201 -8.14 17.05 12.03
CA ARG A 201 -7.06 16.60 12.93
C ARG A 201 -5.69 16.77 12.31
N ILE A 202 -5.54 16.47 11.02
CA ILE A 202 -4.29 16.67 10.27
C ILE A 202 -3.94 18.17 10.24
N LEU A 203 -4.90 19.05 9.93
CA LEU A 203 -4.67 20.49 9.93
C LEU A 203 -4.33 21.03 11.34
N ARG A 204 -4.91 20.45 12.38
CA ARG A 204 -4.55 20.77 13.76
C ARG A 204 -3.12 20.34 14.08
N LEU A 205 -2.72 19.10 13.68
CA LEU A 205 -1.36 18.61 13.84
C LEU A 205 -0.33 19.51 13.13
N LYS A 206 -0.64 19.95 11.89
CA LYS A 206 0.19 20.92 11.17
C LYS A 206 0.43 22.19 12.01
N ARG A 207 -0.63 22.78 12.57
CA ARG A 207 -0.53 24.00 13.37
C ARG A 207 0.23 23.78 14.69
N GLU A 208 -0.03 22.67 15.38
CA GLU A 208 0.59 22.33 16.66
C GLU A 208 2.10 22.09 16.53
N GLN A 209 2.52 21.47 15.43
CA GLN A 209 3.91 21.05 15.22
C GLN A 209 4.70 21.96 14.26
N GLY A 210 4.04 22.85 13.54
CA GLY A 210 4.67 23.61 12.44
C GLY A 210 5.04 22.75 11.25
N ALA A 211 4.41 21.57 11.11
CA ALA A 211 4.71 20.59 10.08
C ALA A 211 4.27 21.04 8.68
N LYS A 212 4.94 20.51 7.65
CA LYS A 212 4.52 20.69 6.25
C LYS A 212 3.61 19.55 5.82
N ILE A 213 2.55 19.86 5.05
CA ILE A 213 1.67 18.85 4.46
C ILE A 213 2.01 18.63 2.98
N LEU A 214 2.31 17.39 2.62
CA LEU A 214 2.43 16.90 1.26
C LEU A 214 1.22 16.03 0.93
N MET A 215 0.41 16.44 -0.06
CA MET A 215 -0.69 15.64 -0.61
C MET A 215 -0.24 14.90 -1.87
N LEU A 216 -0.45 13.59 -1.93
CA LEU A 216 -0.10 12.71 -3.05
C LEU A 216 -1.40 12.26 -3.76
N LEU A 217 -1.53 12.58 -5.04
CA LEU A 217 -2.74 12.33 -5.82
C LEU A 217 -2.65 10.97 -6.53
N HIS A 218 -2.73 9.88 -5.76
CA HIS A 218 -2.73 8.52 -6.31
C HIS A 218 -4.07 8.13 -6.94
N ASP A 219 -5.13 8.83 -6.55
CA ASP A 219 -6.50 8.66 -7.02
C ASP A 219 -7.25 9.99 -7.12
N PHE A 220 -8.55 9.94 -7.28
CA PHE A 220 -9.41 11.12 -7.34
C PHE A 220 -10.32 11.27 -6.12
N PHE A 221 -9.96 10.65 -4.99
CA PHE A 221 -10.78 10.72 -3.78
C PHE A 221 -11.01 12.15 -3.30
N ALA A 222 -10.01 13.01 -3.42
CA ALA A 222 -10.17 14.44 -3.11
C ALA A 222 -11.15 15.17 -4.05
N LEU A 223 -11.47 14.62 -5.23
CA LEU A 223 -12.46 15.18 -6.15
C LEU A 223 -13.86 14.58 -5.98
N CYS A 224 -13.93 13.28 -5.65
CA CYS A 224 -15.16 12.52 -5.62
C CYS A 224 -15.05 11.32 -4.66
N PRO A 225 -16.07 11.06 -3.82
CA PRO A 225 -16.07 9.90 -2.94
C PRO A 225 -16.03 8.55 -3.69
N ALA A 226 -16.36 8.53 -4.99
CA ALA A 226 -16.23 7.36 -5.85
C ALA A 226 -14.80 7.05 -6.32
N VAL A 227 -13.80 7.81 -5.90
CA VAL A 227 -12.36 7.56 -6.07
C VAL A 227 -11.87 7.60 -7.52
N ASN A 228 -12.57 6.96 -8.45
CA ASN A 228 -12.15 6.72 -9.84
C ASN A 228 -12.89 7.54 -10.88
N LEU A 229 -13.72 8.50 -10.46
CA LEU A 229 -14.55 9.35 -11.32
C LEU A 229 -15.52 8.58 -12.24
N ILE A 230 -15.96 7.41 -11.81
CA ILE A 230 -17.05 6.67 -12.44
C ILE A 230 -18.37 7.15 -11.81
N ASP A 231 -19.31 7.59 -12.62
CA ASP A 231 -20.60 8.10 -12.17
C ASP A 231 -21.57 6.97 -11.74
N ALA A 232 -22.76 7.34 -11.25
CA ALA A 232 -23.79 6.39 -10.83
C ALA A 232 -24.32 5.49 -11.97
N LYS A 233 -24.00 5.82 -13.24
CA LYS A 233 -24.34 5.03 -14.44
C LYS A 233 -23.19 4.15 -14.90
N GLY A 234 -22.07 4.13 -14.18
CA GLY A 234 -20.91 3.34 -14.53
C GLY A 234 -20.00 3.99 -15.60
N LYS A 235 -20.13 5.30 -15.90
CA LYS A 235 -19.33 5.97 -16.92
C LYS A 235 -18.36 6.98 -16.34
N TYR A 236 -17.22 7.16 -16.99
CA TYR A 236 -16.28 8.23 -16.65
C TYR A 236 -16.95 9.60 -16.80
N CYS A 237 -16.98 10.39 -15.72
CA CYS A 237 -17.75 11.64 -15.66
C CYS A 237 -16.96 12.91 -16.03
N GLY A 238 -15.62 12.85 -16.11
CA GLY A 238 -14.79 13.98 -16.52
C GLY A 238 -14.80 15.19 -15.57
N VAL A 239 -15.14 14.99 -14.28
CA VAL A 239 -15.21 16.06 -13.25
C VAL A 239 -16.20 17.18 -13.65
N PRO A 240 -17.51 16.91 -13.65
CA PRO A 240 -18.54 17.90 -13.96
C PRO A 240 -18.69 18.94 -12.83
N SER A 241 -19.61 19.90 -13.03
CA SER A 241 -19.98 20.88 -12.00
C SER A 241 -20.61 20.23 -10.76
N CYS A 242 -20.57 20.94 -9.63
CA CYS A 242 -21.05 20.39 -8.35
C CYS A 242 -22.53 20.05 -8.36
N ASP A 243 -23.38 20.77 -9.09
CA ASP A 243 -24.81 20.51 -9.23
C ASP A 243 -25.11 19.13 -9.89
N VAL A 244 -24.24 18.70 -10.81
CA VAL A 244 -24.29 17.34 -11.39
C VAL A 244 -23.80 16.31 -10.37
N CYS A 245 -22.73 16.63 -9.63
CA CYS A 245 -22.19 15.73 -8.60
C CYS A 245 -23.17 15.54 -7.44
N ASP A 246 -23.91 16.59 -7.02
CA ASP A 246 -24.89 16.52 -5.94
C ASP A 246 -26.06 15.55 -6.28
N LYS A 247 -26.34 15.36 -7.56
CA LYS A 247 -27.32 14.35 -8.02
C LYS A 247 -26.71 12.95 -8.17
N CYS A 248 -25.42 12.87 -8.51
CA CYS A 248 -24.73 11.61 -8.75
C CYS A 248 -24.29 10.92 -7.45
N VAL A 249 -23.70 11.67 -6.53
CA VAL A 249 -23.07 11.12 -5.32
C VAL A 249 -24.02 10.28 -4.46
N PRO A 250 -25.29 10.68 -4.17
CA PRO A 250 -26.19 9.85 -3.35
C PRO A 250 -26.50 8.49 -3.94
N ASP A 251 -26.53 8.37 -5.26
CA ASP A 251 -26.91 7.15 -5.98
C ASP A 251 -25.69 6.33 -6.44
N ASN A 252 -24.48 6.84 -6.21
CA ASN A 252 -23.26 6.20 -6.72
C ASN A 252 -22.78 5.07 -5.80
N ARG A 253 -23.00 3.83 -6.24
CA ARG A 253 -22.56 2.63 -5.52
C ARG A 253 -21.05 2.45 -5.41
N SER A 254 -20.27 3.23 -6.16
CA SER A 254 -18.80 3.21 -6.13
C SER A 254 -18.21 4.13 -5.05
N ASN A 255 -19.02 4.82 -4.24
CA ASN A 255 -18.52 5.64 -3.15
C ASN A 255 -17.77 4.79 -2.12
N ALA A 256 -16.53 5.20 -1.82
CA ALA A 256 -15.66 4.48 -0.91
C ALA A 256 -15.94 4.76 0.58
N CYS A 257 -16.68 5.84 0.89
CA CYS A 257 -17.10 6.14 2.25
C CYS A 257 -18.58 6.54 2.29
N THR A 258 -19.18 6.50 3.48
CA THR A 258 -20.59 6.81 3.72
C THR A 258 -20.82 8.25 4.19
N GLU A 259 -19.78 8.94 4.65
CA GLU A 259 -19.84 10.31 5.19
C GLU A 259 -19.57 11.39 4.13
N TYR A 260 -20.10 11.24 2.94
CA TYR A 260 -19.81 12.16 1.84
C TYR A 260 -20.74 13.39 1.79
N GLY A 261 -21.96 13.30 2.32
CA GLY A 261 -22.96 14.37 2.20
C GLY A 261 -23.37 14.62 0.75
N SER A 262 -22.81 15.67 0.15
CA SER A 262 -23.02 15.99 -1.26
C SER A 262 -21.69 16.22 -1.98
N GLY A 263 -21.71 16.24 -3.33
CA GLY A 263 -20.54 16.56 -4.14
C GLY A 263 -20.01 17.97 -3.84
N THR A 264 -20.90 18.92 -3.61
CA THR A 264 -20.55 20.30 -3.21
C THR A 264 -19.86 20.34 -1.86
N LEU A 265 -20.42 19.67 -0.84
CA LEU A 265 -19.80 19.60 0.49
C LEU A 265 -18.43 18.92 0.42
N TRP A 266 -18.35 17.80 -0.29
CA TRP A 266 -17.10 17.06 -0.49
C TRP A 266 -16.00 17.95 -1.05
N ARG A 267 -16.26 18.61 -2.18
CA ARG A 267 -15.26 19.49 -2.81
C ARG A 267 -14.95 20.72 -1.97
N THR A 268 -15.90 21.23 -1.18
CA THR A 268 -15.65 22.34 -0.26
C THR A 268 -14.69 21.94 0.85
N LYS A 269 -14.89 20.80 1.48
CA LYS A 269 -14.02 20.28 2.53
C LYS A 269 -12.61 19.96 2.02
N PHE A 270 -12.51 19.33 0.86
CA PHE A 270 -11.21 19.09 0.26
C PHE A 270 -10.52 20.35 -0.24
N ARG A 271 -11.24 21.34 -0.77
CA ARG A 271 -10.68 22.65 -1.13
C ARG A 271 -10.03 23.32 0.08
N GLU A 272 -10.75 23.35 1.22
CA GLU A 272 -10.22 23.88 2.48
C GLU A 272 -8.92 23.16 2.88
N PHE A 273 -8.91 21.82 2.82
CA PHE A 273 -7.73 21.02 3.15
C PHE A 273 -6.58 21.27 2.18
N LEU A 274 -6.81 21.18 0.86
CA LEU A 274 -5.80 21.37 -0.18
C LEU A 274 -5.17 22.76 -0.16
N SER A 275 -5.95 23.81 0.19
CA SER A 275 -5.43 25.18 0.34
C SER A 275 -4.48 25.32 1.52
N ASN A 276 -4.47 24.37 2.46
CA ASN A 276 -3.55 24.32 3.60
C ASN A 276 -2.39 23.35 3.39
N CYS A 277 -2.34 22.61 2.27
CA CYS A 277 -1.18 21.80 1.93
C CYS A 277 -0.01 22.67 1.46
N ASP A 278 1.21 22.34 1.84
CA ASP A 278 2.41 23.05 1.39
C ASP A 278 2.81 22.60 -0.02
N GLU A 279 2.53 21.35 -0.36
CA GLU A 279 2.76 20.78 -1.67
C GLU A 279 1.67 19.77 -2.02
N ILE A 280 1.26 19.75 -3.29
CA ILE A 280 0.36 18.73 -3.85
C ILE A 280 1.07 18.12 -5.06
N ARG A 281 1.19 16.80 -5.11
CA ARG A 281 1.83 16.07 -6.22
C ARG A 281 0.82 15.28 -7.01
N ALA A 282 0.68 15.63 -8.29
CA ALA A 282 0.07 14.79 -9.29
C ALA A 282 1.15 13.95 -9.99
N PHE A 283 0.80 12.76 -10.46
CA PHE A 283 1.74 11.86 -11.11
C PHE A 283 1.64 11.86 -12.64
N SER A 284 0.71 12.66 -13.18
CA SER A 284 0.53 12.91 -14.61
C SER A 284 -0.07 14.28 -14.87
N ASP A 285 0.13 14.80 -16.08
CA ASP A 285 -0.49 16.05 -16.52
C ASP A 285 -2.01 15.94 -16.59
N ASP A 286 -2.55 14.77 -16.95
CA ASP A 286 -3.99 14.52 -16.98
C ASP A 286 -4.61 14.63 -15.58
N THR A 287 -4.01 13.99 -14.57
CA THR A 287 -4.44 14.14 -13.17
C THR A 287 -4.42 15.60 -12.74
N ALA A 288 -3.34 16.31 -13.03
CA ALA A 288 -3.22 17.73 -12.67
C ALA A 288 -4.31 18.61 -13.35
N LYS A 289 -4.64 18.32 -14.62
CA LYS A 289 -5.73 19.02 -15.34
C LYS A 289 -7.09 18.77 -14.70
N LEU A 290 -7.38 17.54 -14.30
CA LEU A 290 -8.64 17.19 -13.63
C LEU A 290 -8.75 17.87 -12.27
N PHE A 291 -7.67 17.92 -11.49
CA PHE A 291 -7.62 18.65 -10.22
C PHE A 291 -7.79 20.17 -10.41
N LYS A 292 -7.11 20.79 -11.38
CA LYS A 292 -7.25 22.21 -11.69
C LYS A 292 -8.65 22.56 -12.18
N ARG A 293 -9.36 21.64 -12.83
CA ARG A 293 -10.77 21.86 -13.22
C ARG A 293 -11.68 21.98 -12.00
N ALA A 294 -11.46 21.17 -10.95
CA ALA A 294 -12.25 21.23 -9.72
C ALA A 294 -11.79 22.34 -8.76
N TYR A 295 -10.49 22.61 -8.73
CA TYR A 295 -9.83 23.51 -7.79
C TYR A 295 -8.89 24.48 -8.53
N PRO A 296 -9.45 25.45 -9.29
CA PRO A 296 -8.63 26.36 -10.09
C PRO A 296 -7.77 27.33 -9.25
N ASP A 297 -8.11 27.49 -7.99
CA ASP A 297 -7.46 28.34 -6.98
C ASP A 297 -6.36 27.61 -6.18
N VAL A 298 -6.09 26.34 -6.45
CA VAL A 298 -4.99 25.59 -5.84
C VAL A 298 -3.73 25.75 -6.68
N TYR A 299 -2.71 26.46 -6.16
CA TYR A 299 -1.52 26.88 -6.91
C TYR A 299 -0.27 26.03 -6.66
N ASN A 300 -0.21 25.28 -5.57
CA ASN A 300 0.93 24.46 -5.13
C ASN A 300 0.89 23.02 -5.68
N LEU A 301 0.24 22.83 -6.81
CA LEU A 301 0.13 21.55 -7.51
C LEU A 301 1.28 21.40 -8.51
N HIS A 302 2.09 20.35 -8.29
CA HIS A 302 3.23 19.98 -9.13
C HIS A 302 3.02 18.61 -9.76
N VAL A 303 3.49 18.43 -11.00
CA VAL A 303 3.48 17.13 -11.67
C VAL A 303 4.85 16.49 -11.49
N ILE A 304 4.88 15.42 -10.70
CA ILE A 304 6.11 14.65 -10.43
C ILE A 304 5.76 13.17 -10.61
N PRO A 305 6.05 12.57 -11.77
CA PRO A 305 5.72 11.17 -12.05
C PRO A 305 6.38 10.19 -11.08
N HIS A 306 5.81 9.00 -10.91
CA HIS A 306 6.49 7.92 -10.17
C HIS A 306 7.78 7.50 -10.89
N ALA A 307 8.76 7.01 -10.12
CA ALA A 307 9.88 6.26 -10.68
C ALA A 307 9.37 4.87 -11.09
N PRO A 308 9.30 4.57 -12.39
CA PRO A 308 8.91 3.23 -12.79
C PRO A 308 10.04 2.26 -12.46
N HIS A 309 9.68 1.08 -12.00
CA HIS A 309 10.60 -0.03 -11.96
C HIS A 309 10.64 -0.65 -13.36
N TYR A 310 11.77 -0.60 -14.00
CA TYR A 310 11.94 -1.17 -15.33
C TYR A 310 12.01 -2.70 -15.26
N LEU A 311 11.22 -3.36 -16.09
CA LEU A 311 11.38 -4.77 -16.40
C LEU A 311 12.44 -4.91 -17.51
N PRO A 312 13.16 -6.04 -17.56
CA PRO A 312 14.12 -6.28 -18.63
C PRO A 312 13.42 -6.30 -20.00
N ALA A 313 14.10 -5.78 -21.00
CA ALA A 313 13.61 -5.90 -22.38
C ALA A 313 13.48 -7.38 -22.77
N VAL A 314 12.41 -7.71 -23.46
CA VAL A 314 12.09 -9.07 -23.88
C VAL A 314 12.19 -9.14 -25.42
N GLU A 315 12.99 -10.06 -25.91
CA GLU A 315 13.07 -10.37 -27.34
C GLU A 315 12.12 -11.55 -27.63
N LYS A 316 11.17 -11.33 -28.53
CA LYS A 316 10.30 -12.37 -29.02
C LYS A 316 10.87 -12.92 -30.35
N ASN A 317 11.05 -14.22 -30.44
CA ASN A 317 11.40 -14.88 -31.69
C ASN A 317 10.33 -14.64 -32.75
N LYS A 318 10.72 -14.63 -34.03
CA LYS A 318 9.75 -14.49 -35.15
C LYS A 318 8.66 -15.54 -35.02
N LYS A 319 7.42 -15.08 -35.07
CA LYS A 319 6.23 -15.93 -34.92
C LYS A 319 6.07 -16.87 -36.10
N THR A 320 5.73 -18.09 -35.80
CA THR A 320 5.39 -19.12 -36.81
C THR A 320 3.88 -19.31 -37.00
N THR A 321 3.06 -18.66 -36.14
CA THR A 321 1.60 -18.76 -36.14
C THR A 321 0.94 -17.47 -36.63
N GLU A 322 -0.20 -17.58 -37.31
CA GLU A 322 -1.01 -16.42 -37.74
C GLU A 322 -1.94 -15.87 -36.63
N THR A 323 -1.96 -16.50 -35.47
CA THR A 323 -2.83 -16.07 -34.36
C THR A 323 -2.29 -14.79 -33.72
N PHE A 324 -3.11 -13.77 -33.55
CA PHE A 324 -2.76 -12.54 -32.86
C PHE A 324 -3.11 -12.65 -31.37
N ASN A 325 -2.10 -12.65 -30.49
CA ASN A 325 -2.29 -12.76 -29.03
C ASN A 325 -2.25 -11.37 -28.39
N ILE A 326 -3.39 -10.91 -27.89
CA ILE A 326 -3.53 -9.65 -27.14
C ILE A 326 -3.32 -9.94 -25.66
N GLY A 327 -2.29 -9.33 -25.07
CA GLY A 327 -1.96 -9.45 -23.65
C GLY A 327 -2.70 -8.43 -22.78
N LEU A 328 -3.07 -8.86 -21.59
CA LEU A 328 -3.62 -8.04 -20.51
C LEU A 328 -2.78 -8.31 -19.25
N ILE A 329 -2.61 -7.33 -18.35
CA ILE A 329 -1.83 -7.52 -17.11
C ILE A 329 -2.60 -6.96 -15.92
N GLY A 330 -2.69 -7.74 -14.84
CA GLY A 330 -3.18 -7.32 -13.53
C GLY A 330 -4.46 -8.01 -13.08
N VAL A 331 -5.18 -7.37 -12.16
CA VAL A 331 -6.51 -7.81 -11.74
C VAL A 331 -7.53 -7.11 -12.63
N LEU A 332 -8.20 -7.88 -13.47
CA LEU A 332 -9.21 -7.39 -14.38
C LEU A 332 -10.54 -7.24 -13.63
N CYS A 333 -10.91 -6.00 -13.34
CA CYS A 333 -12.16 -5.62 -12.68
C CYS A 333 -12.89 -4.57 -13.54
N TYR A 334 -14.10 -4.18 -13.12
CA TYR A 334 -14.92 -3.21 -13.86
C TYR A 334 -14.12 -1.99 -14.32
N LYS A 335 -13.49 -1.26 -13.39
CA LYS A 335 -12.69 -0.06 -13.71
C LYS A 335 -11.48 -0.33 -14.60
N LYS A 336 -10.94 -1.53 -14.56
CA LYS A 336 -9.83 -1.99 -15.42
C LYS A 336 -10.31 -2.55 -16.76
N GLY A 337 -11.59 -2.38 -17.10
CA GLY A 337 -12.14 -2.70 -18.41
C GLY A 337 -12.63 -4.14 -18.55
N LEU A 338 -13.11 -4.78 -17.49
CA LEU A 338 -13.68 -6.13 -17.56
C LEU A 338 -14.77 -6.24 -18.63
N GLU A 339 -15.70 -5.29 -18.67
CA GLU A 339 -16.79 -5.30 -19.67
C GLU A 339 -16.28 -5.06 -21.09
N VAL A 340 -15.24 -4.25 -21.27
CA VAL A 340 -14.58 -4.07 -22.57
C VAL A 340 -13.97 -5.39 -23.05
N VAL A 341 -13.30 -6.13 -22.15
CA VAL A 341 -12.69 -7.43 -22.48
C VAL A 341 -13.74 -8.49 -22.78
N LYS A 342 -14.86 -8.53 -22.04
CA LYS A 342 -15.99 -9.43 -22.32
C LYS A 342 -16.60 -9.14 -23.69
N ALA A 343 -16.87 -7.87 -23.99
CA ALA A 343 -17.40 -7.47 -25.29
C ALA A 343 -16.42 -7.80 -26.43
N LEU A 344 -15.12 -7.57 -26.21
CA LEU A 344 -14.07 -7.90 -27.17
C LEU A 344 -13.99 -9.42 -27.43
N ALA A 345 -14.09 -10.25 -26.38
CA ALA A 345 -14.11 -11.70 -26.51
C ALA A 345 -15.30 -12.17 -27.34
N GLY A 346 -16.52 -11.68 -27.04
CA GLY A 346 -17.73 -11.99 -27.84
C GLY A 346 -17.58 -11.58 -29.30
N TYR A 347 -17.09 -10.37 -29.58
CA TYR A 347 -16.86 -9.90 -30.95
C TYR A 347 -15.86 -10.79 -31.71
N ILE A 348 -14.76 -11.21 -31.07
CA ILE A 348 -13.76 -12.10 -31.67
C ILE A 348 -14.38 -13.46 -32.05
N GLU A 349 -15.23 -14.01 -31.15
CA GLU A 349 -15.93 -15.28 -31.40
C GLU A 349 -16.97 -15.19 -32.50
N GLU A 350 -17.85 -14.19 -32.45
CA GLU A 350 -18.92 -13.97 -33.43
C GLU A 350 -18.39 -13.78 -34.87
N ASN A 351 -17.19 -13.19 -34.98
CA ASN A 351 -16.56 -12.96 -36.29
C ASN A 351 -15.47 -13.99 -36.63
N GLU A 352 -15.34 -15.06 -35.85
CA GLU A 352 -14.36 -16.15 -36.06
C GLU A 352 -12.91 -15.66 -36.25
N LEU A 353 -12.53 -14.59 -35.56
CA LEU A 353 -11.21 -13.97 -35.70
C LEU A 353 -10.10 -14.82 -35.09
N ASN A 354 -8.97 -14.96 -35.79
CA ASN A 354 -7.80 -15.67 -35.25
C ASN A 354 -7.02 -14.82 -34.20
N ILE A 355 -7.74 -14.40 -33.17
CA ILE A 355 -7.25 -13.58 -32.07
C ILE A 355 -7.46 -14.32 -30.74
N ARG A 356 -6.54 -14.15 -29.78
CA ARG A 356 -6.65 -14.68 -28.42
C ARG A 356 -6.37 -13.59 -27.41
N LEU A 357 -7.14 -13.58 -26.33
CA LEU A 357 -6.97 -12.70 -25.16
C LEU A 357 -6.22 -13.46 -24.05
N ARG A 358 -5.09 -12.94 -23.63
CA ARG A 358 -4.16 -13.56 -22.66
C ARG A 358 -3.98 -12.66 -21.45
N LEU A 359 -4.62 -12.99 -20.34
CA LEU A 359 -4.49 -12.23 -19.09
C LEU A 359 -3.35 -12.80 -18.24
N ILE A 360 -2.29 -12.03 -18.04
CA ILE A 360 -1.31 -12.25 -16.97
C ILE A 360 -1.93 -11.67 -15.71
N GLY A 361 -2.57 -12.51 -14.92
CA GLY A 361 -3.33 -12.06 -13.76
C GLY A 361 -4.61 -12.84 -13.52
N THR A 362 -5.56 -12.19 -12.82
CA THR A 362 -6.87 -12.75 -12.47
C THR A 362 -7.98 -11.81 -12.87
N SER A 363 -9.17 -12.33 -13.14
CA SER A 363 -10.40 -11.56 -13.33
C SER A 363 -11.26 -11.67 -12.07
N ASP A 364 -11.94 -10.56 -11.70
CA ASP A 364 -12.92 -10.55 -10.60
C ASP A 364 -14.16 -11.39 -10.91
N GLU A 365 -14.48 -11.53 -12.19
CA GLU A 365 -15.57 -12.37 -12.68
C GLU A 365 -15.05 -13.38 -13.70
N GLU A 366 -15.71 -14.51 -13.80
CA GLU A 366 -15.39 -15.52 -14.80
C GLU A 366 -15.73 -15.01 -16.22
N ILE A 367 -14.82 -15.20 -17.16
CA ILE A 367 -15.02 -14.91 -18.58
C ILE A 367 -15.08 -16.25 -19.31
N GLU A 368 -16.29 -16.70 -19.55
CA GLU A 368 -16.57 -17.94 -20.29
C GLU A 368 -16.40 -17.69 -21.79
N SER A 369 -15.19 -17.89 -22.31
CA SER A 369 -14.87 -17.69 -23.73
C SER A 369 -13.69 -18.54 -24.15
N PRO A 370 -13.76 -19.28 -25.26
CA PRO A 370 -12.65 -20.08 -25.80
C PRO A 370 -11.49 -19.25 -26.30
N VAL A 371 -11.69 -17.94 -26.51
CA VAL A 371 -10.63 -17.03 -26.97
C VAL A 371 -9.90 -16.36 -25.81
N PHE A 372 -10.40 -16.52 -24.56
CA PHE A 372 -9.81 -15.93 -23.35
C PHE A 372 -9.07 -16.97 -22.50
N SER A 373 -7.96 -16.58 -21.90
CA SER A 373 -7.28 -17.36 -20.86
C SER A 373 -6.58 -16.46 -19.86
N GLN A 374 -6.37 -16.96 -18.64
CA GLN A 374 -5.66 -16.24 -17.57
C GLN A 374 -4.63 -17.14 -16.88
N THR A 375 -3.52 -16.51 -16.41
CA THR A 375 -2.42 -17.25 -15.75
C THR A 375 -2.66 -17.46 -14.26
N GLY A 376 -3.54 -16.68 -13.63
CA GLY A 376 -3.67 -16.60 -12.18
C GLY A 376 -2.72 -15.57 -11.56
N ARG A 377 -2.53 -15.65 -10.23
CA ARG A 377 -1.65 -14.72 -9.50
C ARG A 377 -0.22 -14.83 -9.98
N TYR A 378 0.48 -13.72 -10.02
CA TYR A 378 1.87 -13.62 -10.46
C TYR A 378 2.64 -12.61 -9.61
N THR A 379 3.96 -12.69 -9.65
CA THR A 379 4.86 -11.64 -9.16
C THR A 379 5.31 -10.78 -10.34
N ARG A 380 5.74 -9.57 -10.04
CA ARG A 380 6.16 -8.61 -11.06
C ARG A 380 7.35 -9.12 -11.89
N GLU A 381 8.27 -9.80 -11.24
CA GLU A 381 9.48 -10.39 -11.86
C GLU A 381 9.14 -11.51 -12.86
N GLU A 382 7.97 -12.11 -12.75
CA GLU A 382 7.50 -13.15 -13.66
C GLU A 382 6.88 -12.60 -14.96
N ILE A 383 6.50 -11.32 -15.00
CA ILE A 383 5.83 -10.73 -16.18
C ILE A 383 6.61 -10.99 -17.48
N PRO A 384 7.95 -10.76 -17.57
CA PRO A 384 8.68 -11.02 -18.81
C PRO A 384 8.61 -12.47 -19.28
N ARG A 385 8.73 -13.44 -18.35
CA ARG A 385 8.63 -14.88 -18.64
C ARG A 385 7.22 -15.23 -19.11
N LEU A 386 6.20 -14.82 -18.37
CA LEU A 386 4.80 -15.10 -18.70
C LEU A 386 4.39 -14.46 -20.04
N THR A 387 4.92 -13.29 -20.38
CA THR A 387 4.71 -12.64 -21.67
C THR A 387 5.15 -13.54 -22.84
N LEU A 388 6.32 -14.19 -22.71
CA LEU A 388 6.82 -15.13 -23.71
C LEU A 388 6.03 -16.44 -23.72
N GLU A 389 5.74 -17.01 -22.55
CA GLU A 389 4.96 -18.26 -22.44
C GLU A 389 3.55 -18.14 -23.01
N GLN A 390 2.92 -16.98 -22.86
CA GLN A 390 1.60 -16.69 -23.41
C GLN A 390 1.68 -16.24 -24.90
N ASP A 391 2.86 -16.21 -25.49
CA ASP A 391 3.13 -15.78 -26.87
C ASP A 391 2.49 -14.42 -27.23
N ILE A 392 2.53 -13.46 -26.30
CA ILE A 392 1.87 -12.15 -26.46
C ILE A 392 2.54 -11.35 -27.59
N ASP A 393 1.73 -10.77 -28.47
CA ASP A 393 2.19 -9.92 -29.57
C ASP A 393 2.09 -8.43 -29.23
N MET A 394 1.01 -8.03 -28.57
CA MET A 394 0.71 -6.65 -28.23
C MET A 394 -0.15 -6.62 -26.96
N PHE A 395 0.03 -5.62 -26.14
CA PHE A 395 -0.78 -5.44 -24.95
C PHE A 395 -1.92 -4.45 -25.14
N LEU A 396 -3.03 -4.70 -24.44
CA LEU A 396 -4.15 -3.78 -24.30
C LEU A 396 -4.30 -3.37 -22.83
N ILE A 397 -4.41 -2.08 -22.55
CA ILE A 397 -4.80 -1.52 -21.27
C ILE A 397 -6.21 -0.95 -21.42
N PRO A 398 -7.25 -1.74 -21.09
CA PRO A 398 -8.65 -1.37 -21.35
C PRO A 398 -9.28 -0.56 -20.20
N SER A 399 -8.48 0.13 -19.37
CA SER A 399 -8.98 0.90 -18.24
C SER A 399 -9.98 1.98 -18.67
N VAL A 400 -11.20 1.93 -18.11
CA VAL A 400 -12.29 2.88 -18.42
C VAL A 400 -12.31 4.10 -17.50
N TRP A 401 -11.36 4.21 -16.59
CA TRP A 401 -11.16 5.33 -15.69
C TRP A 401 -9.81 6.00 -15.93
N PRO A 402 -9.62 7.28 -15.57
CA PRO A 402 -8.37 8.00 -15.81
C PRO A 402 -7.32 7.60 -14.77
N GLU A 403 -6.60 6.50 -15.01
CA GLU A 403 -5.49 6.11 -14.13
C GLU A 403 -4.54 7.30 -13.90
N THR A 404 -4.15 7.53 -12.65
CA THR A 404 -3.29 8.66 -12.29
C THR A 404 -1.85 8.47 -12.71
N PHE A 405 -1.39 7.19 -12.86
CA PHE A 405 -0.05 6.86 -13.34
C PHE A 405 -0.01 5.60 -14.22
N SER A 406 -0.45 4.44 -13.77
CA SER A 406 -0.33 3.11 -14.41
C SER A 406 1.11 2.57 -14.50
N TYR A 407 1.53 1.83 -13.51
CA TYR A 407 2.79 1.08 -13.53
C TYR A 407 2.85 0.08 -14.70
N THR A 408 1.73 -0.61 -14.97
CA THR A 408 1.59 -1.59 -16.06
C THR A 408 1.98 -1.01 -17.42
N THR A 409 1.58 0.25 -17.71
CA THR A 409 2.00 0.93 -18.94
C THR A 409 3.53 1.04 -19.02
N SER A 410 4.19 1.43 -17.93
CA SER A 410 5.65 1.56 -17.89
C SER A 410 6.35 0.20 -17.99
N GLU A 411 5.80 -0.83 -17.38
CA GLU A 411 6.29 -2.21 -17.44
C GLU A 411 6.27 -2.74 -18.88
N ILE A 412 5.15 -2.58 -19.58
CA ILE A 412 5.01 -3.02 -20.97
C ILE A 412 5.99 -2.27 -21.89
N ILE A 413 6.06 -0.94 -21.73
CA ILE A 413 6.98 -0.12 -22.53
C ILE A 413 8.44 -0.54 -22.25
N SER A 414 8.83 -0.79 -20.99
CA SER A 414 10.19 -1.20 -20.64
C SER A 414 10.56 -2.56 -21.24
N MET A 415 9.61 -3.50 -21.34
CA MET A 415 9.81 -4.76 -22.02
C MET A 415 9.94 -4.60 -23.55
N GLY A 416 9.56 -3.45 -24.12
CA GLY A 416 9.65 -3.15 -25.54
C GLY A 416 8.47 -3.66 -26.36
N PHE A 417 7.35 -4.03 -25.74
CA PHE A 417 6.15 -4.51 -26.42
C PHE A 417 5.27 -3.38 -26.94
N PRO A 418 4.55 -3.60 -28.07
CA PRO A 418 3.50 -2.71 -28.49
C PRO A 418 2.37 -2.67 -27.45
N VAL A 419 1.77 -1.49 -27.28
CA VAL A 419 0.70 -1.29 -26.30
C VAL A 419 -0.38 -0.36 -26.83
N ALA A 420 -1.63 -0.80 -26.69
CA ALA A 420 -2.83 -0.02 -26.94
C ALA A 420 -3.48 0.41 -25.63
N VAL A 421 -4.01 1.63 -25.58
CA VAL A 421 -4.73 2.17 -24.42
C VAL A 421 -6.01 2.87 -24.87
N LEU A 422 -7.06 2.84 -24.04
CA LEU A 422 -8.23 3.68 -24.23
C LEU A 422 -7.86 5.17 -24.06
N PRO A 423 -8.62 6.11 -24.66
CA PRO A 423 -8.25 7.52 -24.71
C PRO A 423 -8.50 8.27 -23.39
N VAL A 424 -8.09 7.69 -22.25
CA VAL A 424 -8.36 8.22 -20.91
C VAL A 424 -7.15 8.05 -19.96
N GLY A 425 -6.85 9.09 -19.18
CA GLY A 425 -5.89 9.08 -18.07
C GLY A 425 -4.41 9.12 -18.47
N ALA A 426 -3.56 8.93 -17.48
CA ALA A 426 -2.11 8.98 -17.61
C ALA A 426 -1.49 8.00 -18.63
N PRO A 427 -2.02 6.79 -18.86
CA PRO A 427 -1.48 5.91 -19.91
C PRO A 427 -1.33 6.58 -21.27
N VAL A 428 -2.30 7.41 -21.64
CA VAL A 428 -2.33 8.13 -22.94
C VAL A 428 -1.10 9.00 -23.15
N GLU A 429 -0.62 9.69 -22.11
CA GLU A 429 0.51 10.61 -22.21
C GLU A 429 1.81 9.92 -22.61
N ARG A 430 2.04 8.71 -22.04
CA ARG A 430 3.23 7.92 -22.28
C ARG A 430 3.14 7.16 -23.60
N VAL A 431 1.99 6.57 -23.88
CA VAL A 431 1.76 5.78 -25.08
C VAL A 431 1.84 6.66 -26.33
N LYS A 432 1.37 7.91 -26.31
CA LYS A 432 1.55 8.88 -27.40
C LYS A 432 3.02 9.18 -27.73
N ARG A 433 3.92 9.05 -26.77
CA ARG A 433 5.38 9.29 -26.95
C ARG A 433 6.13 8.01 -27.30
N TYR A 434 5.48 6.86 -27.25
CA TYR A 434 6.09 5.57 -27.48
C TYR A 434 5.90 5.13 -28.93
N ALA A 435 6.99 4.79 -29.64
CA ALA A 435 6.95 4.46 -31.05
C ALA A 435 6.11 3.22 -31.39
N LYS A 436 5.86 2.31 -30.41
CA LYS A 436 4.97 1.16 -30.55
C LYS A 436 3.66 1.35 -29.76
N GLY A 437 3.30 2.59 -29.48
CA GLY A 437 2.11 2.95 -28.74
C GLY A 437 0.92 3.26 -29.64
N LEU A 438 -0.27 2.88 -29.18
CA LEU A 438 -1.54 3.16 -29.85
C LEU A 438 -2.53 3.71 -28.84
N VAL A 439 -3.05 4.90 -29.08
CA VAL A 439 -4.21 5.43 -28.36
C VAL A 439 -5.44 5.14 -29.22
N LEU A 440 -6.28 4.27 -28.72
CA LEU A 440 -7.52 3.84 -29.39
C LEU A 440 -8.52 5.00 -29.49
N LYS A 441 -9.39 4.93 -30.47
CA LYS A 441 -10.45 5.91 -30.69
C LYS A 441 -11.51 5.84 -29.59
N ASP A 442 -11.95 4.63 -29.26
CA ASP A 442 -12.99 4.34 -28.28
C ASP A 442 -12.90 2.90 -27.75
N GLU A 443 -13.89 2.47 -26.99
CA GLU A 443 -13.99 1.14 -26.37
C GLU A 443 -14.76 0.10 -27.23
N GLN A 444 -15.16 0.44 -28.48
CA GLN A 444 -15.91 -0.49 -29.32
C GLN A 444 -15.02 -1.63 -29.79
N PRO A 445 -15.47 -2.89 -29.69
CA PRO A 445 -14.65 -4.06 -30.02
C PRO A 445 -14.11 -4.06 -31.46
N GLU A 446 -14.92 -3.66 -32.41
CA GLU A 446 -14.53 -3.56 -33.82
C GLU A 446 -13.40 -2.56 -34.05
N ASN A 447 -13.46 -1.38 -33.41
CA ASN A 447 -12.43 -0.35 -33.52
C ASN A 447 -11.14 -0.82 -32.82
N ILE A 448 -11.24 -1.45 -31.63
CA ILE A 448 -10.08 -2.02 -30.91
C ILE A 448 -9.36 -3.04 -31.81
N VAL A 449 -10.09 -3.97 -32.40
CA VAL A 449 -9.52 -5.03 -33.28
C VAL A 449 -8.87 -4.43 -34.51
N GLU A 450 -9.58 -3.55 -35.22
CA GLU A 450 -9.07 -2.94 -36.45
C GLU A 450 -7.79 -2.14 -36.23
N GLU A 451 -7.80 -1.26 -35.22
CA GLU A 451 -6.65 -0.39 -34.94
C GLU A 451 -5.46 -1.18 -34.42
N MET A 452 -5.67 -2.18 -33.54
CA MET A 452 -4.59 -3.03 -33.02
C MET A 452 -3.97 -3.90 -34.10
N ILE A 453 -4.76 -4.52 -34.99
CA ILE A 453 -4.26 -5.29 -36.12
C ILE A 453 -3.48 -4.39 -37.09
N SER A 454 -3.98 -3.17 -37.38
CA SER A 454 -3.30 -2.21 -38.23
C SER A 454 -1.90 -1.87 -37.70
N LEU A 455 -1.78 -1.55 -36.41
CA LEU A 455 -0.48 -1.30 -35.77
C LEU A 455 0.40 -2.55 -35.81
N TRP A 456 -0.14 -3.72 -35.46
CA TRP A 456 0.63 -4.98 -35.44
C TRP A 456 1.22 -5.31 -36.84
N LYS A 457 0.44 -5.16 -37.88
CA LYS A 457 0.92 -5.34 -39.28
C LYS A 457 2.02 -4.34 -39.63
N THR A 458 1.89 -3.09 -39.21
CA THR A 458 2.89 -2.04 -39.45
C THR A 458 4.22 -2.33 -38.72
N LEU A 459 4.16 -2.93 -37.51
CA LEU A 459 5.33 -3.27 -36.70
C LEU A 459 5.96 -4.62 -37.12
N GLY A 460 5.34 -5.39 -38.04
CA GLY A 460 5.72 -6.73 -38.48
C GLY A 460 7.08 -6.87 -39.14
N GLY A 461 8.08 -6.14 -38.76
CA GLY A 461 9.45 -6.23 -39.28
C GLY A 461 10.48 -5.26 -38.68
N SER A 462 10.10 -4.30 -37.84
CA SER A 462 11.04 -3.33 -37.31
C SER A 462 11.09 -3.35 -35.78
N GLU A 463 12.05 -4.09 -35.22
CA GLU A 463 12.48 -3.89 -33.84
C GLU A 463 13.14 -2.51 -33.71
N LEU A 464 12.64 -1.70 -32.76
CA LEU A 464 13.40 -0.50 -32.36
C LEU A 464 14.68 -0.97 -31.66
N PRO A 465 15.86 -0.44 -32.03
CA PRO A 465 17.12 -0.74 -31.34
C PRO A 465 16.97 -0.52 -29.84
N VAL A 466 17.57 -1.40 -29.04
CA VAL A 466 17.57 -1.32 -27.57
C VAL A 466 18.06 0.05 -27.07
N GLU A 467 19.02 0.67 -27.79
CA GLU A 467 19.54 2.01 -27.51
C GLU A 467 18.47 3.12 -27.62
N LYS A 468 17.56 3.06 -28.58
CA LYS A 468 16.44 4.03 -28.67
C LYS A 468 15.40 3.83 -27.54
N ARG A 469 15.25 2.62 -27.04
CA ARG A 469 14.39 2.34 -25.87
C ARG A 469 14.98 2.98 -24.62
N ARG A 470 16.28 2.84 -24.39
CA ARG A 470 17.00 3.50 -23.27
C ARG A 470 16.93 5.02 -23.36
N LEU A 471 17.04 5.62 -24.54
CA LEU A 471 16.96 7.07 -24.73
C LEU A 471 15.57 7.65 -24.43
N LEU A 472 14.49 6.93 -24.76
CA LEU A 472 13.13 7.34 -24.40
C LEU A 472 12.94 7.35 -22.87
N PHE A 473 13.55 6.42 -22.17
CA PHE A 473 13.53 6.34 -20.71
C PHE A 473 14.62 7.20 -20.05
N ALA A 474 15.81 7.34 -20.64
CA ALA A 474 16.84 8.22 -20.12
C ALA A 474 16.43 9.68 -20.10
N GLY A 475 15.57 10.13 -21.03
CA GLY A 475 14.93 11.45 -20.97
C GLY A 475 14.00 11.61 -19.78
N GLU A 476 13.26 10.56 -19.43
CA GLU A 476 12.44 10.51 -18.20
C GLU A 476 13.31 10.34 -16.95
N GLU A 477 14.37 9.52 -16.98
CA GLU A 477 15.32 9.35 -15.89
C GLU A 477 16.11 10.62 -15.58
N ILE A 478 16.60 11.35 -16.58
CA ILE A 478 17.32 12.63 -16.38
C ILE A 478 16.36 13.70 -15.87
N SER A 479 15.15 13.78 -16.40
CA SER A 479 14.06 14.63 -15.88
C SER A 479 13.65 14.21 -14.47
N PHE A 480 13.68 12.92 -14.20
CA PHE A 480 13.32 12.31 -12.95
C PHE A 480 14.41 12.51 -11.89
N ALA A 481 15.66 12.20 -12.17
CA ALA A 481 16.78 12.42 -11.25
C ALA A 481 17.06 13.90 -10.99
N SER A 482 16.80 14.80 -11.95
CA SER A 482 16.93 16.24 -11.76
C SER A 482 15.73 16.85 -11.02
N ARG A 483 14.53 16.27 -11.13
CA ARG A 483 13.32 16.68 -10.39
C ARG A 483 13.18 15.98 -9.04
N TYR A 484 13.77 14.78 -8.87
CA TYR A 484 13.97 14.08 -7.58
C TYR A 484 15.33 14.36 -6.92
N ARG A 485 16.14 15.23 -7.42
CA ARG A 485 16.97 16.00 -6.50
C ARG A 485 15.95 16.79 -5.66
N VAL A 486 15.51 16.05 -4.76
CA VAL A 486 15.49 16.33 -3.35
C VAL A 486 15.99 17.75 -3.06
N GLU A 487 15.46 18.73 -3.79
CA GLU A 487 15.65 20.11 -3.37
C GLU A 487 15.08 20.29 -1.96
N HIS A 488 14.09 19.53 -1.58
CA HIS A 488 13.54 19.55 -0.22
C HIS A 488 14.32 18.70 0.79
N PHE A 489 15.01 17.65 0.38
CA PHE A 489 15.83 16.84 1.28
C PHE A 489 17.28 17.33 1.39
N ARG A 490 17.81 18.04 0.42
CA ARG A 490 19.19 18.55 0.45
C ARG A 490 19.35 19.95 1.04
N GLU A 491 18.40 20.84 0.91
CA GLU A 491 18.51 22.17 1.53
C GLU A 491 18.42 22.15 3.06
N GLN A 492 17.97 21.04 3.66
CA GLN A 492 17.95 20.86 5.11
C GLN A 492 19.09 19.98 5.66
N LEU A 493 19.93 19.40 4.81
CA LEU A 493 21.08 18.57 5.22
C LEU A 493 22.45 19.29 5.07
N ILE A 494 22.48 20.55 4.65
CA ILE A 494 23.70 21.40 4.58
C ILE A 494 23.55 22.57 5.57
N LEU A 495 23.15 22.28 6.78
CA LEU A 495 23.41 23.15 7.96
C LEU A 495 23.73 22.28 9.16
#